data_cc5b5e3897b6df290a595b992831de4d
#
_entry.id   cc5b5e3897b6df290a595b992831de4d
#
_cell.length_a   1.000
_cell.length_b   1.000
_cell.length_c   1.000
_cell.angle_alpha   90.00
_cell.angle_beta   90.00
_cell.angle_gamma   90.00
#
_symmetry.space_group_name_H-M   'P 1'
#
loop_
_entity.id
_entity.type
_entity.pdbx_description
1 polymer ?
#
loop_
_entity_poly.entity_id
_entity_poly.type
_entity_poly.pdbx_seq_one_letter_code
_entity_poly.pdbx_strand_id
1 'polypeptide(L)'
;MTEPKRPRRASGSVMVALGIAASRLAGLGRETVASRLLGNTAAGDAFAVAMRIPNMLQNMLGEGVLSASFVPVYSRLLDESARDEDGPTDPGQVAGAVAAALMTVVGLSVALIVTLARPITFVLAPGLTDDRFDLAVSLVRITALGTGFAVLSAWCLGVLNSHRRFFVSYAAPVLWNAVQVGALVVAWILAFDLDGVARALAWGVAGGGLAQLLVQLPLTLRLARGLRLRWIRGHAGLREIRRRFGPAVAGRGVVQVSAYVDLMLASLLATGAMAALYRAQILYMLPVSLFAMSVAAAELPEMSRQADDPVALATRSRSAMRKVAFWMLLAAAVYIAAGDLVVGLLFQGGVFSEADTVLVWFVVGAYALGLPATGLSRVLQNVCYARGDTAGPAGIAAVRVAVAAAVGLVVMFPLDRVVVSGDRLLSAAEGIGLAWALPEAERALGDVVRLGAVGLALGSAVAAWTEIVLLARRLRTEEAVRSALGAPTTAAAVAFAATAALKLLIDGWPLLLSAPIAAAFAMGVYTVVAYRRGVAEAHMLLQPARRIIWQRRNQSD
;
A
#
# COMPACT_ATOMS: atom_id res chain seq x y z
N MET A 1 33.41 -40.54 10.55
CA MET A 1 32.27 -40.10 11.39
C MET A 1 31.62 -38.92 10.67
N THR A 2 30.51 -39.18 10.00
CA THR A 2 29.72 -38.15 9.27
C THR A 2 28.83 -37.41 10.27
N GLU A 3 29.02 -36.10 10.41
CA GLU A 3 28.15 -35.25 11.23
C GLU A 3 26.68 -35.39 10.76
N PRO A 4 25.70 -35.56 11.67
CA PRO A 4 24.31 -35.64 11.32
C PRO A 4 23.83 -34.28 10.81
N LYS A 5 23.40 -34.20 9.55
CA LYS A 5 22.73 -33.03 8.95
C LYS A 5 21.53 -32.65 9.83
N ARG A 6 21.65 -31.56 10.59
CA ARG A 6 20.52 -30.96 11.33
C ARG A 6 19.37 -30.71 10.34
N PRO A 7 18.12 -31.10 10.68
CA PRO A 7 16.98 -30.85 9.81
C PRO A 7 16.90 -29.34 9.54
N ARG A 8 16.86 -28.93 8.27
CA ARG A 8 16.60 -27.56 7.84
C ARG A 8 15.24 -27.15 8.42
N ARG A 9 15.24 -26.43 9.54
CA ARG A 9 14.05 -25.70 9.98
C ARG A 9 13.59 -24.86 8.80
N ALA A 10 12.32 -24.95 8.42
CA ALA A 10 11.72 -24.09 7.41
C ALA A 10 12.22 -22.67 7.67
N SER A 11 12.94 -22.07 6.70
CA SER A 11 13.76 -20.89 6.97
C SER A 11 12.83 -19.79 7.49
N GLY A 12 13.28 -18.98 8.44
CA GLY A 12 12.51 -17.89 9.00
C GLY A 12 11.91 -16.97 7.93
N SER A 13 12.55 -16.90 6.74
CA SER A 13 12.05 -16.18 5.57
C SER A 13 10.72 -16.72 5.03
N VAL A 14 10.48 -18.03 5.05
CA VAL A 14 9.20 -18.64 4.61
C VAL A 14 8.09 -18.27 5.59
N MET A 15 8.35 -18.33 6.90
CA MET A 15 7.36 -17.92 7.91
C MET A 15 7.02 -16.44 7.82
N VAL A 16 8.00 -15.59 7.57
CA VAL A 16 7.79 -14.14 7.33
C VAL A 16 6.93 -13.94 6.09
N ALA A 17 7.26 -14.58 4.96
CA ALA A 17 6.50 -14.46 3.72
C ALA A 17 5.05 -14.93 3.88
N LEU A 18 4.81 -16.07 4.54
CA LEU A 18 3.46 -16.58 4.83
C LEU A 18 2.68 -15.64 5.75
N GLY A 19 3.32 -15.08 6.78
CA GLY A 19 2.67 -14.12 7.69
C GLY A 19 2.27 -12.82 6.97
N ILE A 20 3.14 -12.30 6.12
CA ILE A 20 2.84 -11.12 5.29
C ILE A 20 1.68 -11.42 4.33
N ALA A 21 1.70 -12.56 3.65
CA ALA A 21 0.62 -12.97 2.74
C ALA A 21 -0.72 -13.12 3.49
N ALA A 22 -0.72 -13.80 4.63
CA ALA A 22 -1.92 -13.97 5.48
C ALA A 22 -2.48 -12.62 5.94
N SER A 23 -1.61 -11.69 6.37
CA SER A 23 -2.03 -10.34 6.78
C SER A 23 -2.64 -9.55 5.62
N ARG A 24 -2.09 -9.66 4.40
CA ARG A 24 -2.65 -8.99 3.21
C ARG A 24 -3.99 -9.56 2.80
N LEU A 25 -4.15 -10.89 2.83
CA LEU A 25 -5.42 -11.55 2.54
C LEU A 25 -6.48 -11.18 3.59
N ALA A 26 -6.11 -11.17 4.87
CA ALA A 26 -7.00 -10.73 5.95
C ALA A 26 -7.41 -9.25 5.78
N GLY A 27 -6.47 -8.38 5.38
CA GLY A 27 -6.75 -6.98 5.08
C GLY A 27 -7.69 -6.80 3.89
N LEU A 28 -7.51 -7.60 2.83
CA LEU A 28 -8.41 -7.59 1.67
C LEU A 28 -9.81 -8.09 2.05
N GLY A 29 -9.90 -9.19 2.82
CA GLY A 29 -11.18 -9.71 3.32
C GLY A 29 -11.91 -8.70 4.21
N ARG A 30 -11.20 -8.00 5.09
CA ARG A 30 -11.77 -6.89 5.87
C ARG A 30 -12.33 -5.81 4.95
N GLU A 31 -11.57 -5.40 3.92
CA GLU A 31 -12.02 -4.35 3.00
C GLU A 31 -13.23 -4.79 2.17
N THR A 32 -13.31 -6.06 1.80
CA THR A 32 -14.48 -6.65 1.15
C THR A 32 -15.73 -6.49 2.03
N VAL A 33 -15.65 -6.84 3.31
CA VAL A 33 -16.77 -6.69 4.24
C VAL A 33 -17.10 -5.21 4.47
N ALA A 34 -16.08 -4.37 4.69
CA ALA A 34 -16.28 -2.93 4.87
C ALA A 34 -16.91 -2.26 3.65
N SER A 35 -16.51 -2.64 2.44
CA SER A 35 -17.08 -2.11 1.20
C SER A 35 -18.57 -2.44 1.06
N ARG A 36 -18.95 -3.68 1.37
CA ARG A 36 -20.36 -4.12 1.28
C ARG A 36 -21.28 -3.48 2.30
N LEU A 37 -20.74 -3.04 3.44
CA LEU A 37 -21.54 -2.43 4.52
C LEU A 37 -21.51 -0.91 4.49
N LEU A 38 -20.45 -0.27 3.98
CA LEU A 38 -20.31 1.18 3.93
C LEU A 38 -20.47 1.76 2.52
N GLY A 39 -20.16 1.01 1.47
CA GLY A 39 -20.21 1.51 0.09
C GLY A 39 -19.32 2.74 -0.15
N ASN A 40 -19.51 3.42 -1.28
CA ASN A 40 -18.97 4.75 -1.56
C ASN A 40 -19.97 5.83 -1.10
N THR A 41 -20.26 5.85 0.19
CA THR A 41 -21.21 6.75 0.83
C THR A 41 -20.53 7.86 1.62
N ALA A 42 -21.30 8.78 2.16
CA ALA A 42 -20.80 9.81 3.08
C ALA A 42 -20.06 9.23 4.29
N ALA A 43 -20.58 8.14 4.87
CA ALA A 43 -19.91 7.43 5.98
C ALA A 43 -18.62 6.74 5.53
N GLY A 44 -18.59 6.20 4.29
CA GLY A 44 -17.37 5.67 3.66
C GLY A 44 -16.32 6.74 3.45
N ASP A 45 -16.69 7.92 3.01
CA ASP A 45 -15.80 9.08 2.86
C ASP A 45 -15.24 9.54 4.21
N ALA A 46 -16.08 9.68 5.23
CA ALA A 46 -15.66 10.03 6.57
C ALA A 46 -14.66 9.02 7.15
N PHE A 47 -14.89 7.72 6.92
CA PHE A 47 -13.96 6.67 7.31
C PHE A 47 -12.63 6.73 6.53
N ALA A 48 -12.66 7.01 5.23
CA ALA A 48 -11.46 7.18 4.42
C ALA A 48 -10.56 8.33 4.93
N VAL A 49 -11.16 9.44 5.36
CA VAL A 49 -10.45 10.55 6.03
C VAL A 49 -9.84 10.08 7.35
N ALA A 50 -10.63 9.41 8.19
CA ALA A 50 -10.20 8.95 9.50
C ALA A 50 -9.02 7.97 9.43
N MET A 51 -8.94 7.12 8.40
CA MET A 51 -7.86 6.16 8.22
C MET A 51 -6.53 6.78 7.77
N ARG A 52 -6.51 8.03 7.32
CA ARG A 52 -5.25 8.70 6.92
C ARG A 52 -4.32 8.95 8.09
N ILE A 53 -4.85 9.34 9.24
CA ILE A 53 -4.05 9.64 10.44
C ILE A 53 -3.36 8.39 11.00
N PRO A 54 -4.07 7.26 11.21
CA PRO A 54 -3.44 5.99 11.53
C PRO A 54 -2.30 5.62 10.59
N ASN A 55 -2.56 5.66 9.28
CA ASN A 55 -1.57 5.32 8.27
C ASN A 55 -0.33 6.22 8.33
N MET A 56 -0.51 7.53 8.59
CA MET A 56 0.61 8.46 8.76
C MET A 56 1.48 8.10 9.95
N LEU A 57 0.88 7.98 11.13
CA LEU A 57 1.62 7.69 12.36
C LEU A 57 2.33 6.34 12.27
N GLN A 58 1.69 5.30 11.73
CA GLN A 58 2.31 4.01 11.50
C GLN A 58 3.50 4.08 10.54
N ASN A 59 3.40 4.88 9.47
CA ASN A 59 4.49 5.07 8.52
C ASN A 59 5.65 5.87 9.12
N MET A 60 5.36 6.87 9.95
CA MET A 60 6.37 7.76 10.56
C MET A 60 7.00 7.19 11.84
N LEU A 61 6.24 6.46 12.66
CA LEU A 61 6.69 5.99 13.98
C LEU A 61 6.69 4.46 14.12
N GLY A 62 6.12 3.74 13.15
CA GLY A 62 5.90 2.32 13.21
C GLY A 62 7.08 1.47 12.74
N GLU A 63 6.74 0.26 12.27
CA GLU A 63 7.66 -0.82 11.94
C GLU A 63 8.86 -0.38 11.10
N GLY A 64 8.64 0.38 10.06
CA GLY A 64 9.72 0.70 9.13
C GLY A 64 10.77 1.65 9.68
N VAL A 65 10.42 2.57 10.59
CA VAL A 65 11.37 3.46 11.26
C VAL A 65 12.10 2.72 12.37
N LEU A 66 11.38 1.89 13.13
CA LEU A 66 11.97 1.07 14.19
C LEU A 66 12.92 0.00 13.63
N SER A 67 12.56 -0.63 12.51
CA SER A 67 13.44 -1.58 11.82
C SER A 67 14.73 -0.94 11.31
N ALA A 68 14.71 0.32 10.94
CA ALA A 68 15.90 1.04 10.48
C ALA A 68 16.75 1.61 11.63
N SER A 69 16.13 1.99 12.75
CA SER A 69 16.80 2.70 13.84
C SER A 69 17.06 1.85 15.08
N PHE A 70 16.06 1.09 15.53
CA PHE A 70 16.09 0.34 16.79
C PHE A 70 16.64 -1.08 16.60
N VAL A 71 16.10 -1.86 15.65
CA VAL A 71 16.43 -3.29 15.48
C VAL A 71 17.93 -3.54 15.31
N PRO A 72 18.70 -2.79 14.47
CA PRO A 72 20.13 -3.07 14.31
C PRO A 72 20.95 -2.83 15.58
N VAL A 73 20.59 -1.78 16.33
CA VAL A 73 21.29 -1.44 17.57
C VAL A 73 20.95 -2.45 18.67
N TYR A 74 19.67 -2.78 18.81
CA TYR A 74 19.23 -3.73 19.84
C TYR A 74 19.76 -5.15 19.58
N SER A 75 19.77 -5.61 18.33
CA SER A 75 20.34 -6.92 17.96
C SER A 75 21.83 -6.99 18.25
N ARG A 76 22.60 -5.91 17.97
CA ARG A 76 24.02 -5.84 18.32
C ARG A 76 24.24 -5.92 19.83
N LEU A 77 23.46 -5.17 20.63
CA LEU A 77 23.55 -5.22 22.08
C LEU A 77 23.20 -6.61 22.67
N LEU A 78 22.26 -7.33 22.04
CA LEU A 78 21.98 -8.73 22.39
C LEU A 78 23.16 -9.65 22.10
N ASP A 79 23.83 -9.48 20.95
CA ASP A 79 24.99 -10.28 20.59
C ASP A 79 26.22 -9.96 21.50
N GLU A 80 26.40 -8.71 21.87
CA GLU A 80 27.45 -8.27 22.83
C GLU A 80 27.20 -8.84 24.22
N SER A 81 25.96 -8.72 24.74
CA SER A 81 25.58 -9.27 26.05
C SER A 81 25.66 -10.80 26.13
N ALA A 82 25.54 -11.51 24.99
CA ALA A 82 25.68 -12.95 24.94
C ALA A 82 27.16 -13.43 24.97
N ARG A 83 28.12 -12.53 24.69
CA ARG A 83 29.55 -12.83 24.68
C ARG A 83 30.25 -12.45 25.98
N ASP A 84 29.70 -11.49 26.70
CA ASP A 84 30.31 -10.90 27.89
C ASP A 84 29.24 -10.87 29.00
N GLU A 85 29.30 -11.83 29.93
CA GLU A 85 28.28 -11.96 30.98
C GLU A 85 28.27 -10.77 31.95
N ASP A 86 29.39 -10.01 32.03
CA ASP A 86 29.58 -8.85 32.94
C ASP A 86 29.61 -7.49 32.19
N GLY A 87 29.16 -7.44 30.91
CA GLY A 87 29.13 -6.21 30.11
C GLY A 87 28.25 -5.11 30.71
N PRO A 88 28.65 -3.83 30.64
CA PRO A 88 27.95 -2.70 31.31
C PRO A 88 26.59 -2.37 30.72
N THR A 89 26.09 -3.11 29.75
CA THR A 89 24.92 -2.74 28.96
C THR A 89 23.86 -3.83 28.96
N ASP A 90 22.82 -3.64 29.73
CA ASP A 90 21.62 -4.49 29.71
C ASP A 90 20.72 -4.09 28.50
N PRO A 91 20.61 -4.96 27.45
CA PRO A 91 19.76 -4.69 26.30
C PRO A 91 18.31 -4.38 26.67
N GLY A 92 17.80 -5.00 27.76
CA GLY A 92 16.44 -4.77 28.26
C GLY A 92 16.21 -3.32 28.71
N GLN A 93 17.24 -2.69 29.29
CA GLN A 93 17.14 -1.27 29.68
C GLN A 93 17.03 -0.35 28.44
N VAL A 94 17.78 -0.65 27.36
CA VAL A 94 17.69 0.12 26.11
C VAL A 94 16.32 -0.08 25.47
N ALA A 95 15.80 -1.32 25.41
CA ALA A 95 14.46 -1.61 24.91
C ALA A 95 13.39 -0.87 25.73
N GLY A 96 13.51 -0.86 27.05
CA GLY A 96 12.60 -0.15 27.95
C GLY A 96 12.64 1.36 27.80
N ALA A 97 13.84 1.95 27.63
CA ALA A 97 13.98 3.38 27.39
C ALA A 97 13.36 3.81 26.04
N VAL A 98 13.53 2.98 25.00
CA VAL A 98 12.88 3.23 23.68
C VAL A 98 11.36 3.10 23.81
N ALA A 99 10.85 2.08 24.54
CA ALA A 99 9.43 1.93 24.79
C ALA A 99 8.86 3.15 25.53
N ALA A 100 9.54 3.63 26.58
CA ALA A 100 9.12 4.82 27.34
C ALA A 100 9.08 6.07 26.46
N ALA A 101 10.12 6.29 25.65
CA ALA A 101 10.15 7.40 24.70
C ALA A 101 9.02 7.30 23.67
N LEU A 102 8.81 6.11 23.12
CA LEU A 102 7.77 5.88 22.13
C LEU A 102 6.36 6.07 22.72
N MET A 103 6.10 5.54 23.92
CA MET A 103 4.84 5.75 24.64
C MET A 103 4.56 7.22 24.87
N THR A 104 5.58 8.00 25.26
CA THR A 104 5.42 9.44 25.46
C THR A 104 5.11 10.16 24.15
N VAL A 105 5.90 9.92 23.08
CA VAL A 105 5.70 10.57 21.79
C VAL A 105 4.34 10.19 21.20
N VAL A 106 3.99 8.90 21.22
CA VAL A 106 2.72 8.40 20.70
C VAL A 106 1.54 8.91 21.54
N GLY A 107 1.66 8.86 22.86
CA GLY A 107 0.63 9.38 23.78
C GLY A 107 0.35 10.86 23.54
N LEU A 108 1.41 11.69 23.42
CA LEU A 108 1.29 13.10 23.07
C LEU A 108 0.69 13.30 21.67
N SER A 109 1.10 12.50 20.70
CA SER A 109 0.55 12.58 19.33
C SER A 109 -0.94 12.23 19.31
N VAL A 110 -1.34 11.16 19.98
CA VAL A 110 -2.76 10.76 20.10
C VAL A 110 -3.56 11.84 20.84
N ALA A 111 -3.06 12.36 21.97
CA ALA A 111 -3.72 13.44 22.71
C ALA A 111 -3.89 14.69 21.83
N LEU A 112 -2.86 15.06 21.07
CA LEU A 112 -2.89 16.19 20.16
C LEU A 112 -3.92 15.96 19.02
N ILE A 113 -3.95 14.76 18.42
CA ILE A 113 -4.91 14.44 17.36
C ILE A 113 -6.34 14.45 17.90
N VAL A 114 -6.59 13.89 19.08
CA VAL A 114 -7.93 13.87 19.68
C VAL A 114 -8.43 15.26 20.01
N THR A 115 -7.56 16.13 20.55
CA THR A 115 -7.91 17.50 20.90
C THR A 115 -8.06 18.40 19.68
N LEU A 116 -7.17 18.25 18.69
CA LEU A 116 -7.19 19.02 17.44
C LEU A 116 -7.90 18.29 16.29
N ALA A 117 -8.76 17.31 16.57
CA ALA A 117 -9.43 16.53 15.52
C ALA A 117 -10.21 17.41 14.54
N ARG A 118 -10.93 18.45 15.00
CA ARG A 118 -11.67 19.37 14.12
C ARG A 118 -10.74 20.12 13.14
N PRO A 119 -9.72 20.88 13.57
CA PRO A 119 -8.83 21.57 12.64
C PRO A 119 -8.04 20.60 11.75
N ILE A 120 -7.64 19.43 12.26
CA ILE A 120 -6.96 18.41 11.45
C ILE A 120 -7.88 17.89 10.35
N THR A 121 -9.13 17.54 10.68
CA THR A 121 -10.13 17.08 9.70
C THR A 121 -10.42 18.15 8.66
N PHE A 122 -10.54 19.43 9.08
CA PHE A 122 -10.74 20.53 8.15
C PHE A 122 -9.59 20.68 7.15
N VAL A 123 -8.35 20.56 7.59
CA VAL A 123 -7.17 20.60 6.70
C VAL A 123 -7.13 19.39 5.76
N LEU A 124 -7.49 18.20 6.25
CA LEU A 124 -7.44 16.96 5.46
C LEU A 124 -8.59 16.83 4.47
N ALA A 125 -9.74 17.41 4.78
CA ALA A 125 -10.96 17.30 3.99
C ALA A 125 -11.80 18.58 4.07
N PRO A 126 -11.30 19.70 3.48
CA PRO A 126 -11.97 21.00 3.56
C PRO A 126 -13.33 21.05 2.84
N GLY A 127 -13.61 20.08 1.99
CA GLY A 127 -14.89 19.98 1.28
C GLY A 127 -15.99 19.23 2.04
N LEU A 128 -15.69 18.68 3.22
CA LEU A 128 -16.72 18.10 4.08
C LEU A 128 -17.40 19.19 4.92
N THR A 129 -18.71 19.09 5.00
CA THR A 129 -19.57 20.03 5.73
C THR A 129 -20.53 19.30 6.67
N ASP A 130 -21.08 20.01 7.63
CA ASP A 130 -22.16 19.60 8.52
C ASP A 130 -21.96 18.23 9.19
N ASP A 131 -22.97 17.37 9.18
CA ASP A 131 -22.97 16.04 9.82
C ASP A 131 -21.85 15.13 9.31
N ARG A 132 -21.49 15.25 8.02
CA ARG A 132 -20.40 14.49 7.39
C ARG A 132 -19.05 14.85 7.99
N PHE A 133 -18.85 16.14 8.24
CA PHE A 133 -17.63 16.65 8.90
C PHE A 133 -17.56 16.17 10.35
N ASP A 134 -18.66 16.28 11.09
CA ASP A 134 -18.72 15.86 12.50
C ASP A 134 -18.54 14.35 12.67
N LEU A 135 -19.09 13.55 11.76
CA LEU A 135 -18.81 12.11 11.70
C LEU A 135 -17.32 11.88 11.49
N ALA A 136 -16.69 12.50 10.49
CA ALA A 136 -15.26 12.35 10.21
C ALA A 136 -14.40 12.72 11.43
N VAL A 137 -14.72 13.83 12.12
CA VAL A 137 -14.04 14.25 13.37
C VAL A 137 -14.16 13.18 14.44
N SER A 138 -15.36 12.60 14.63
CA SER A 138 -15.57 11.53 15.62
C SER A 138 -14.75 10.28 15.29
N LEU A 139 -14.73 9.87 14.02
CA LEU A 139 -13.96 8.71 13.55
C LEU A 139 -12.44 8.94 13.69
N VAL A 140 -11.95 10.16 13.39
CA VAL A 140 -10.54 10.55 13.59
C VAL A 140 -10.13 10.37 15.06
N ARG A 141 -10.97 10.81 16.00
CA ARG A 141 -10.69 10.65 17.45
C ARG A 141 -10.57 9.18 17.84
N ILE A 142 -11.50 8.35 17.39
CA ILE A 142 -11.54 6.92 17.71
C ILE A 142 -10.33 6.20 17.09
N THR A 143 -10.07 6.41 15.80
CA THR A 143 -8.97 5.73 15.09
C THR A 143 -7.59 6.15 15.59
N ALA A 144 -7.44 7.38 16.10
CA ALA A 144 -6.20 7.84 16.72
C ALA A 144 -5.79 6.97 17.91
N LEU A 145 -6.74 6.51 18.75
CA LEU A 145 -6.46 5.60 19.86
C LEU A 145 -5.87 4.27 19.36
N GLY A 146 -6.48 3.70 18.32
CA GLY A 146 -6.01 2.45 17.70
C GLY A 146 -4.60 2.58 17.15
N THR A 147 -4.28 3.74 16.60
CA THR A 147 -2.95 4.03 16.07
C THR A 147 -1.89 4.03 17.16
N GLY A 148 -2.19 4.56 18.34
CA GLY A 148 -1.29 4.53 19.47
C GLY A 148 -0.88 3.09 19.81
N PHE A 149 -1.85 2.19 19.92
CA PHE A 149 -1.59 0.77 20.18
C PHE A 149 -0.83 0.08 19.05
N ALA A 150 -1.14 0.38 17.79
CA ALA A 150 -0.47 -0.19 16.63
C ALA A 150 1.01 0.22 16.55
N VAL A 151 1.36 1.48 16.89
CA VAL A 151 2.76 1.92 16.94
C VAL A 151 3.52 1.25 18.10
N LEU A 152 2.91 1.07 19.26
CA LEU A 152 3.51 0.31 20.36
C LEU A 152 3.70 -1.16 19.99
N SER A 153 2.76 -1.75 19.26
CA SER A 153 2.89 -3.10 18.70
C SER A 153 4.08 -3.21 17.73
N ALA A 154 4.39 -2.16 16.95
CA ALA A 154 5.58 -2.14 16.09
C ALA A 154 6.89 -2.16 16.89
N TRP A 155 6.93 -1.59 18.10
CA TRP A 155 8.07 -1.76 19.02
C TRP A 155 8.19 -3.23 19.49
N CYS A 156 7.09 -3.86 19.89
CA CYS A 156 7.08 -5.29 20.22
C CYS A 156 7.63 -6.14 19.04
N LEU A 157 7.17 -5.87 17.83
CA LEU A 157 7.64 -6.52 16.60
C LEU A 157 9.16 -6.33 16.42
N GLY A 158 9.69 -5.15 16.70
CA GLY A 158 11.13 -4.88 16.65
C GLY A 158 11.93 -5.76 17.64
N VAL A 159 11.46 -5.90 18.88
CA VAL A 159 12.07 -6.79 19.89
C VAL A 159 11.95 -8.25 19.45
N LEU A 160 10.76 -8.71 19.07
CA LEU A 160 10.51 -10.09 18.64
C LEU A 160 11.38 -10.49 17.43
N ASN A 161 11.52 -9.59 16.44
CA ASN A 161 12.36 -9.84 15.28
C ASN A 161 13.85 -9.94 15.63
N SER A 162 14.35 -9.12 16.55
CA SER A 162 15.72 -9.21 17.07
C SER A 162 15.99 -10.54 17.77
N HIS A 163 14.98 -11.10 18.44
CA HIS A 163 15.02 -12.44 19.05
C HIS A 163 14.64 -13.57 18.08
N ARG A 164 14.49 -13.32 16.78
CA ARG A 164 14.11 -14.29 15.72
C ARG A 164 12.76 -14.99 15.96
N ARG A 165 11.81 -14.33 16.63
CA ARG A 165 10.46 -14.83 16.91
C ARG A 165 9.45 -14.27 15.89
N PHE A 166 9.60 -14.66 14.63
CA PHE A 166 8.86 -14.09 13.51
C PHE A 166 7.36 -14.43 13.50
N PHE A 167 6.94 -15.60 13.96
CA PHE A 167 5.54 -16.03 13.85
C PHE A 167 4.58 -15.05 14.52
N VAL A 168 4.79 -14.71 15.79
CA VAL A 168 3.92 -13.80 16.54
C VAL A 168 3.92 -12.39 15.91
N SER A 169 5.09 -11.96 15.42
CA SER A 169 5.25 -10.66 14.79
C SER A 169 4.34 -10.48 13.56
N TYR A 170 4.26 -11.51 12.72
CA TYR A 170 3.51 -11.42 11.46
C TYR A 170 2.09 -12.01 11.54
N ALA A 171 1.76 -12.77 12.59
CA ALA A 171 0.38 -13.21 12.88
C ALA A 171 -0.47 -12.10 13.52
N ALA A 172 0.14 -11.24 14.32
CA ALA A 172 -0.59 -10.19 15.03
C ALA A 172 -1.38 -9.21 14.14
N PRO A 173 -0.91 -8.78 12.95
CA PRO A 173 -1.71 -7.98 12.02
C PRO A 173 -2.93 -8.71 11.46
N VAL A 174 -2.94 -10.05 11.41
CA VAL A 174 -4.14 -10.82 11.05
C VAL A 174 -5.23 -10.64 12.09
N LEU A 175 -4.85 -10.67 13.37
CA LEU A 175 -5.78 -10.42 14.48
C LEU A 175 -6.36 -9.01 14.42
N TRP A 176 -5.56 -8.01 14.08
CA TRP A 176 -6.04 -6.63 13.88
C TRP A 176 -7.16 -6.54 12.84
N ASN A 177 -7.00 -7.22 11.71
CA ASN A 177 -8.05 -7.30 10.69
C ASN A 177 -9.26 -8.12 11.15
N ALA A 178 -9.05 -9.22 11.88
CA ALA A 178 -10.13 -10.06 12.39
C ALA A 178 -11.04 -9.32 13.39
N VAL A 179 -10.47 -8.49 14.27
CA VAL A 179 -11.25 -7.65 15.20
C VAL A 179 -12.11 -6.64 14.45
N GLN A 180 -11.60 -6.03 13.38
CA GLN A 180 -12.37 -5.10 12.56
C GLN A 180 -13.51 -5.81 11.81
N VAL A 181 -13.27 -7.01 11.27
CA VAL A 181 -14.32 -7.83 10.67
C VAL A 181 -15.37 -8.20 11.72
N GLY A 182 -14.93 -8.58 12.93
CA GLY A 182 -15.85 -8.85 14.04
C GLY A 182 -16.73 -7.66 14.40
N ALA A 183 -16.16 -6.44 14.45
CA ALA A 183 -16.92 -5.22 14.69
C ALA A 183 -17.94 -4.94 13.59
N LEU A 184 -17.58 -5.16 12.32
CA LEU A 184 -18.48 -5.02 11.18
C LEU A 184 -19.61 -6.05 11.21
N VAL A 185 -19.31 -7.30 11.55
CA VAL A 185 -20.33 -8.37 11.70
C VAL A 185 -21.30 -8.04 12.83
N VAL A 186 -20.81 -7.54 13.95
CA VAL A 186 -21.69 -7.07 15.07
C VAL A 186 -22.59 -5.93 14.61
N ALA A 187 -22.03 -4.93 13.91
CA ALA A 187 -22.82 -3.82 13.38
C ALA A 187 -23.90 -4.28 12.38
N TRP A 188 -23.57 -5.27 11.55
CA TRP A 188 -24.53 -5.87 10.62
C TRP A 188 -25.66 -6.64 11.34
N ILE A 189 -25.33 -7.47 12.34
CA ILE A 189 -26.31 -8.24 13.12
C ILE A 189 -27.25 -7.31 13.88
N LEU A 190 -26.72 -6.21 14.44
CA LEU A 190 -27.49 -5.21 15.18
C LEU A 190 -28.17 -4.18 14.29
N ALA A 191 -28.08 -4.33 12.96
CA ALA A 191 -28.69 -3.47 11.95
C ALA A 191 -28.38 -1.97 12.16
N PHE A 192 -27.10 -1.65 12.43
CA PHE A 192 -26.67 -0.26 12.56
C PHE A 192 -26.87 0.49 11.23
N ASP A 193 -27.18 1.77 11.33
CA ASP A 193 -27.14 2.68 10.19
C ASP A 193 -25.71 2.88 9.67
N LEU A 194 -25.54 3.56 8.54
CA LEU A 194 -24.22 3.74 7.91
C LEU A 194 -23.21 4.42 8.83
N ASP A 195 -23.65 5.40 9.60
CA ASP A 195 -22.81 6.10 10.58
C ASP A 195 -22.39 5.19 11.72
N GLY A 196 -23.32 4.37 12.22
CA GLY A 196 -23.06 3.34 13.23
C GLY A 196 -22.07 2.29 12.75
N VAL A 197 -22.19 1.83 11.49
CA VAL A 197 -21.23 0.92 10.86
C VAL A 197 -19.83 1.56 10.78
N ALA A 198 -19.75 2.83 10.37
CA ALA A 198 -18.48 3.56 10.32
C ALA A 198 -17.83 3.70 11.71
N ARG A 199 -18.63 4.02 12.74
CA ARG A 199 -18.17 4.08 14.15
C ARG A 199 -17.75 2.70 14.66
N ALA A 200 -18.52 1.64 14.36
CA ALA A 200 -18.15 0.27 14.73
C ALA A 200 -16.81 -0.15 14.11
N LEU A 201 -16.59 0.16 12.84
CA LEU A 201 -15.33 -0.10 12.16
C LEU A 201 -14.17 0.72 12.77
N ALA A 202 -14.38 1.98 13.12
CA ALA A 202 -13.38 2.81 13.80
C ALA A 202 -13.02 2.24 15.18
N TRP A 203 -13.99 1.78 15.97
CA TRP A 203 -13.74 1.04 17.21
C TRP A 203 -13.06 -0.31 16.96
N GLY A 204 -13.37 -0.97 15.84
CA GLY A 204 -12.65 -2.14 15.35
C GLY A 204 -11.18 -1.86 15.09
N VAL A 205 -10.84 -0.69 14.53
CA VAL A 205 -9.44 -0.24 14.36
C VAL A 205 -8.76 -0.07 15.73
N ALA A 206 -9.44 0.58 16.68
CA ALA A 206 -8.92 0.81 18.02
C ALA A 206 -8.74 -0.51 18.79
N GLY A 207 -9.76 -1.34 18.84
CA GLY A 207 -9.73 -2.65 19.50
C GLY A 207 -8.75 -3.63 18.84
N GLY A 208 -8.66 -3.60 17.52
CA GLY A 208 -7.68 -4.39 16.77
C GLY A 208 -6.24 -4.01 17.08
N GLY A 209 -5.93 -2.69 17.17
CA GLY A 209 -4.62 -2.21 17.60
C GLY A 209 -4.25 -2.67 19.00
N LEU A 210 -5.20 -2.59 19.92
CA LEU A 210 -5.03 -3.09 21.29
C LEU A 210 -4.81 -4.62 21.30
N ALA A 211 -5.63 -5.39 20.60
CA ALA A 211 -5.50 -6.84 20.51
C ALA A 211 -4.14 -7.25 19.93
N GLN A 212 -3.70 -6.56 18.86
CA GLN A 212 -2.39 -6.77 18.25
C GLN A 212 -1.25 -6.53 19.26
N LEU A 213 -1.33 -5.46 20.06
CA LEU A 213 -0.36 -5.16 21.10
C LEU A 213 -0.39 -6.24 22.21
N LEU A 214 -1.57 -6.58 22.72
CA LEU A 214 -1.72 -7.53 23.82
C LEU A 214 -1.22 -8.94 23.48
N VAL A 215 -1.35 -9.40 22.24
CA VAL A 215 -0.82 -10.71 21.81
C VAL A 215 0.72 -10.72 21.75
N GLN A 216 1.33 -9.61 21.40
CA GLN A 216 2.80 -9.51 21.29
C GLN A 216 3.47 -9.19 22.64
N LEU A 217 2.82 -8.40 23.48
CA LEU A 217 3.39 -7.84 24.70
C LEU A 217 3.91 -8.91 25.70
N PRO A 218 3.18 -10.00 26.01
CA PRO A 218 3.65 -10.99 27.00
C PRO A 218 4.97 -11.66 26.58
N LEU A 219 5.09 -12.01 25.30
CA LEU A 219 6.32 -12.62 24.78
C LEU A 219 7.46 -11.61 24.72
N THR A 220 7.16 -10.36 24.34
CA THR A 220 8.12 -9.26 24.32
C THR A 220 8.71 -9.01 25.71
N LEU A 221 7.86 -8.94 26.74
CA LEU A 221 8.30 -8.74 28.14
C LEU A 221 9.15 -9.90 28.66
N ARG A 222 8.83 -11.15 28.26
CA ARG A 222 9.62 -12.33 28.63
C ARG A 222 11.01 -12.34 27.99
N LEU A 223 11.13 -11.83 26.77
CA LEU A 223 12.38 -11.82 26.00
C LEU A 223 13.26 -10.64 26.36
N ALA A 224 12.69 -9.46 26.58
CA ALA A 224 13.42 -8.27 26.99
C ALA A 224 13.66 -8.27 28.52
N ARG A 225 14.47 -9.24 29.01
CA ARG A 225 14.85 -9.33 30.42
C ARG A 225 15.52 -8.04 30.86
N GLY A 226 15.26 -7.59 32.10
CA GLY A 226 15.80 -6.32 32.60
C GLY A 226 15.09 -5.07 32.07
N LEU A 227 13.99 -5.21 31.32
CA LEU A 227 13.20 -4.10 30.82
C LEU A 227 12.71 -3.21 31.95
N ARG A 228 13.10 -1.92 31.89
CA ARG A 228 12.62 -0.88 32.81
C ARG A 228 12.15 0.30 31.98
N LEU A 229 10.89 0.67 32.15
CA LEU A 229 10.33 1.87 31.51
C LEU A 229 10.89 3.13 32.18
N ARG A 230 12.08 3.52 31.79
CA ARG A 230 12.78 4.67 32.36
C ARG A 230 13.51 5.47 31.28
N TRP A 231 13.45 6.78 31.39
CA TRP A 231 14.30 7.65 30.59
C TRP A 231 15.76 7.52 31.03
N ILE A 232 16.61 7.01 30.12
CA ILE A 232 18.03 6.89 30.38
C ILE A 232 18.74 7.97 29.57
N ARG A 233 19.54 8.79 30.23
CA ARG A 233 20.38 9.80 29.59
C ARG A 233 21.81 9.26 29.46
N GLY A 234 22.49 9.57 28.36
CA GLY A 234 23.92 9.28 28.19
C GLY A 234 24.28 7.91 27.59
N HIS A 235 23.34 6.99 27.40
CA HIS A 235 23.63 5.67 26.84
C HIS A 235 23.98 5.76 25.34
N ALA A 236 25.12 5.15 24.93
CA ALA A 236 25.63 5.21 23.55
C ALA A 236 24.62 4.64 22.52
N GLY A 237 24.01 3.49 22.82
CA GLY A 237 23.00 2.87 21.96
C GLY A 237 21.77 3.75 21.75
N LEU A 238 21.28 4.44 22.79
CA LEU A 238 20.15 5.37 22.66
C LEU A 238 20.51 6.60 21.83
N ARG A 239 21.74 7.09 21.93
CA ARG A 239 22.23 8.20 21.08
C ARG A 239 22.28 7.78 19.62
N GLU A 240 22.71 6.57 19.32
CA GLU A 240 22.74 6.01 17.98
C GLU A 240 21.32 5.83 17.41
N ILE A 241 20.39 5.23 18.20
CA ILE A 241 18.99 5.08 17.81
C ILE A 241 18.38 6.45 17.47
N ARG A 242 18.55 7.46 18.34
CA ARG A 242 18.04 8.81 18.12
C ARG A 242 18.62 9.45 16.86
N ARG A 243 19.92 9.26 16.58
CA ARG A 243 20.59 9.80 15.39
C ARG A 243 20.02 9.18 14.10
N ARG A 244 19.63 7.91 14.13
CA ARG A 244 19.04 7.20 12.99
C ARG A 244 17.54 7.47 12.84
N PHE A 245 16.84 7.68 13.96
CA PHE A 245 15.38 7.83 14.01
C PHE A 245 14.91 9.09 13.29
N GLY A 246 15.51 10.25 13.57
CA GLY A 246 15.12 11.53 12.98
C GLY A 246 15.12 11.52 11.44
N PRO A 247 16.23 11.18 10.78
CA PRO A 247 16.29 11.06 9.31
C PRO A 247 15.31 10.03 8.74
N ALA A 248 15.08 8.90 9.44
CA ALA A 248 14.13 7.88 9.00
C ALA A 248 12.67 8.39 9.03
N VAL A 249 12.30 9.15 10.06
CA VAL A 249 10.99 9.82 10.16
C VAL A 249 10.82 10.87 9.07
N ALA A 250 11.80 11.74 8.89
CA ALA A 250 11.75 12.81 7.89
C ALA A 250 11.60 12.25 6.46
N GLY A 251 12.41 11.24 6.11
CA GLY A 251 12.35 10.62 4.78
C GLY A 251 11.00 9.95 4.48
N ARG A 252 10.34 9.38 5.51
CA ARG A 252 9.01 8.79 5.34
C ARG A 252 7.89 9.82 5.34
N GLY A 253 8.04 10.92 6.09
CA GLY A 253 7.07 12.02 6.15
C GLY A 253 6.83 12.65 4.79
N VAL A 254 7.89 12.93 4.03
CA VAL A 254 7.80 13.56 2.70
C VAL A 254 6.94 12.72 1.74
N VAL A 255 7.07 11.39 1.78
CA VAL A 255 6.29 10.48 0.91
C VAL A 255 4.79 10.54 1.23
N GLN A 256 4.40 10.87 2.46
CA GLN A 256 3.00 10.95 2.86
C GLN A 256 2.29 12.21 2.33
N VAL A 257 3.01 13.29 2.05
CA VAL A 257 2.43 14.57 1.61
C VAL A 257 1.53 14.40 0.38
N SER A 258 1.97 13.62 -0.61
CA SER A 258 1.16 13.36 -1.83
C SER A 258 -0.21 12.77 -1.52
N ALA A 259 -0.27 11.79 -0.61
CA ALA A 259 -1.52 11.12 -0.26
C ALA A 259 -2.51 12.05 0.48
N TYR A 260 -1.99 13.09 1.16
CA TYR A 260 -2.85 14.11 1.80
C TYR A 260 -3.41 15.09 0.78
N VAL A 261 -2.58 15.52 -0.17
CA VAL A 261 -3.03 16.39 -1.26
C VAL A 261 -4.15 15.71 -2.05
N ASP A 262 -3.99 14.43 -2.40
CA ASP A 262 -5.03 13.66 -3.08
C ASP A 262 -6.34 13.60 -2.28
N LEU A 263 -6.26 13.35 -0.97
CA LEU A 263 -7.45 13.32 -0.10
C LEU A 263 -8.13 14.69 0.03
N MET A 264 -7.32 15.73 0.25
CA MET A 264 -7.80 17.10 0.35
C MET A 264 -8.54 17.53 -0.91
N LEU A 265 -7.99 17.22 -2.09
CA LEU A 265 -8.63 17.50 -3.37
C LEU A 265 -9.88 16.64 -3.57
N ALA A 266 -9.84 15.35 -3.18
CA ALA A 266 -11.00 14.46 -3.28
C ALA A 266 -12.17 14.91 -2.41
N SER A 267 -11.93 15.60 -1.31
CA SER A 267 -13.01 16.14 -0.46
C SER A 267 -13.85 17.22 -1.16
N LEU A 268 -13.30 17.87 -2.20
CA LEU A 268 -14.00 18.88 -3.00
C LEU A 268 -14.93 18.25 -4.07
N LEU A 269 -14.90 16.94 -4.24
CA LEU A 269 -15.70 16.18 -5.20
C LEU A 269 -17.03 15.70 -4.58
N ALA A 270 -17.86 15.08 -5.40
CA ALA A 270 -19.11 14.48 -4.97
C ALA A 270 -18.90 13.37 -3.94
N THR A 271 -19.95 13.07 -3.18
CA THR A 271 -20.00 12.01 -2.18
C THR A 271 -19.54 10.68 -2.78
N GLY A 272 -18.72 9.94 -2.02
CA GLY A 272 -18.16 8.65 -2.43
C GLY A 272 -16.81 8.73 -3.11
N ALA A 273 -16.35 9.90 -3.52
CA ALA A 273 -15.07 10.07 -4.21
C ALA A 273 -13.86 9.68 -3.33
N MET A 274 -13.85 10.08 -2.06
CA MET A 274 -12.76 9.74 -1.13
C MET A 274 -12.73 8.24 -0.82
N ALA A 275 -13.89 7.63 -0.61
CA ALA A 275 -14.03 6.19 -0.38
C ALA A 275 -13.60 5.38 -1.61
N ALA A 276 -14.00 5.80 -2.81
CA ALA A 276 -13.58 5.17 -4.07
C ALA A 276 -12.05 5.24 -4.28
N LEU A 277 -11.44 6.41 -4.06
CA LEU A 277 -9.98 6.56 -4.11
C LEU A 277 -9.27 5.69 -3.09
N TYR A 278 -9.78 5.61 -1.86
CA TYR A 278 -9.21 4.77 -0.80
C TYR A 278 -9.19 3.30 -1.22
N ARG A 279 -10.31 2.76 -1.74
CA ARG A 279 -10.41 1.37 -2.23
C ARG A 279 -9.54 1.12 -3.46
N ALA A 280 -9.56 2.05 -4.41
CA ALA A 280 -8.71 1.95 -5.60
C ALA A 280 -7.22 1.94 -5.25
N GLN A 281 -6.78 2.72 -4.25
CA GLN A 281 -5.40 2.73 -3.78
C GLN A 281 -4.98 1.38 -3.15
N ILE A 282 -5.90 0.68 -2.47
CA ILE A 282 -5.61 -0.66 -1.93
C ILE A 282 -5.28 -1.62 -3.07
N LEU A 283 -6.10 -1.64 -4.13
CA LEU A 283 -5.86 -2.49 -5.31
C LEU A 283 -4.60 -2.08 -6.07
N TYR A 284 -4.40 -0.78 -6.30
CA TYR A 284 -3.20 -0.25 -6.93
C TYR A 284 -1.91 -0.64 -6.20
N MET A 285 -1.93 -0.63 -4.86
CA MET A 285 -0.76 -0.97 -4.06
C MET A 285 -0.42 -2.46 -4.05
N LEU A 286 -1.34 -3.36 -4.44
CA LEU A 286 -1.05 -4.79 -4.49
C LEU A 286 0.10 -5.11 -5.46
N PRO A 287 0.03 -4.83 -6.78
CA PRO A 287 1.12 -5.12 -7.68
C PRO A 287 2.39 -4.31 -7.36
N VAL A 288 2.26 -3.06 -6.94
CA VAL A 288 3.40 -2.22 -6.54
C VAL A 288 4.19 -2.88 -5.41
N SER A 289 3.49 -3.35 -4.37
CA SER A 289 4.15 -3.97 -3.22
C SER A 289 4.68 -5.37 -3.50
N LEU A 290 3.96 -6.18 -4.30
CA LEU A 290 4.35 -7.55 -4.60
C LEU A 290 5.54 -7.62 -5.56
N PHE A 291 5.59 -6.74 -6.55
CA PHE A 291 6.59 -6.82 -7.61
C PHE A 291 7.60 -5.68 -7.56
N ALA A 292 7.16 -4.42 -7.59
CA ALA A 292 8.09 -3.30 -7.66
C ALA A 292 8.90 -3.13 -6.37
N MET A 293 8.24 -3.11 -5.21
CA MET A 293 8.93 -2.91 -3.94
C MET A 293 9.77 -4.12 -3.53
N SER A 294 9.32 -5.35 -3.82
CA SER A 294 10.08 -6.56 -3.51
C SER A 294 11.37 -6.64 -4.33
N VAL A 295 11.30 -6.37 -5.65
CA VAL A 295 12.49 -6.30 -6.51
C VAL A 295 13.40 -5.18 -6.06
N ALA A 296 12.87 -3.97 -5.82
CA ALA A 296 13.67 -2.83 -5.37
C ALA A 296 14.38 -3.13 -4.04
N ALA A 297 13.71 -3.73 -3.07
CA ALA A 297 14.30 -4.08 -1.78
C ALA A 297 15.42 -5.14 -1.90
N ALA A 298 15.23 -6.14 -2.77
CA ALA A 298 16.23 -7.17 -3.01
C ALA A 298 17.46 -6.66 -3.76
N GLU A 299 17.28 -5.71 -4.68
CA GLU A 299 18.35 -5.20 -5.53
C GLU A 299 19.17 -4.06 -4.87
N LEU A 300 18.60 -3.31 -3.92
CA LEU A 300 19.29 -2.15 -3.31
C LEU A 300 20.64 -2.51 -2.64
N PRO A 301 20.76 -3.55 -1.81
CA PRO A 301 22.05 -3.91 -1.20
C PRO A 301 23.12 -4.27 -2.24
N GLU A 302 22.70 -4.96 -3.28
CA GLU A 302 23.59 -5.38 -4.35
C GLU A 302 24.00 -4.21 -5.26
N MET A 303 23.08 -3.29 -5.56
CA MET A 303 23.39 -2.04 -6.26
C MET A 303 24.37 -1.18 -5.45
N SER A 304 24.23 -1.15 -4.13
CA SER A 304 25.14 -0.42 -3.23
C SER A 304 26.54 -1.01 -3.21
N ARG A 305 26.68 -2.35 -3.31
CA ARG A 305 28.00 -3.00 -3.43
C ARG A 305 28.70 -2.72 -4.76
N GLN A 306 27.91 -2.43 -5.80
CA GLN A 306 28.38 -2.16 -7.16
C GLN A 306 28.35 -0.66 -7.50
N ALA A 307 28.22 0.22 -6.50
CA ALA A 307 28.08 1.67 -6.70
C ALA A 307 29.28 2.28 -7.46
N ASP A 308 30.49 1.75 -7.21
CA ASP A 308 31.74 2.21 -7.82
C ASP A 308 32.02 1.60 -9.20
N ASP A 309 31.21 0.60 -9.64
CA ASP A 309 31.28 0.01 -10.98
C ASP A 309 30.07 0.43 -11.82
N PRO A 310 30.21 1.46 -12.69
CA PRO A 310 29.10 1.97 -13.49
C PRO A 310 28.51 0.94 -14.46
N VAL A 311 29.31 0.00 -14.96
CA VAL A 311 28.88 -1.02 -15.93
C VAL A 311 28.06 -2.10 -15.24
N ALA A 312 28.55 -2.61 -14.11
CA ALA A 312 27.84 -3.59 -13.29
C ALA A 312 26.52 -3.02 -12.77
N LEU A 313 26.53 -1.79 -12.24
CA LEU A 313 25.33 -1.09 -11.76
C LEU A 313 24.30 -0.87 -12.87
N ALA A 314 24.73 -0.45 -14.07
CA ALA A 314 23.86 -0.26 -15.23
C ALA A 314 23.24 -1.59 -15.70
N THR A 315 24.03 -2.66 -15.76
CA THR A 315 23.55 -4.00 -16.16
C THR A 315 22.51 -4.52 -15.17
N ARG A 316 22.78 -4.37 -13.87
CA ARG A 316 21.89 -4.78 -12.80
C ARG A 316 20.59 -3.99 -12.80
N SER A 317 20.67 -2.66 -12.93
CA SER A 317 19.48 -1.80 -12.98
C SER A 317 18.61 -2.11 -14.19
N ARG A 318 19.19 -2.39 -15.37
CA ARG A 318 18.46 -2.82 -16.58
C ARG A 318 17.70 -4.14 -16.33
N SER A 319 18.36 -5.12 -15.69
CA SER A 319 17.71 -6.40 -15.34
C SER A 319 16.52 -6.20 -14.38
N ALA A 320 16.72 -5.39 -13.33
CA ALA A 320 15.66 -5.06 -12.38
C ALA A 320 14.49 -4.33 -13.04
N MET A 321 14.79 -3.34 -13.91
CA MET A 321 13.76 -2.60 -14.65
C MET A 321 12.93 -3.52 -15.55
N ARG A 322 13.54 -4.48 -16.27
CA ARG A 322 12.79 -5.44 -17.11
C ARG A 322 11.85 -6.30 -16.28
N LYS A 323 12.32 -6.85 -15.16
CA LYS A 323 11.47 -7.65 -14.24
C LYS A 323 10.26 -6.85 -13.75
N VAL A 324 10.50 -5.61 -13.29
CA VAL A 324 9.44 -4.74 -12.78
C VAL A 324 8.48 -4.34 -13.90
N ALA A 325 8.98 -3.93 -15.07
CA ALA A 325 8.16 -3.56 -16.21
C ALA A 325 7.23 -4.70 -16.64
N PHE A 326 7.75 -5.95 -16.70
CA PHE A 326 6.98 -7.13 -17.05
C PHE A 326 5.76 -7.30 -16.14
N TRP A 327 5.94 -7.29 -14.83
CA TRP A 327 4.84 -7.51 -13.89
C TRP A 327 3.89 -6.31 -13.77
N MET A 328 4.42 -5.08 -13.86
CA MET A 328 3.60 -3.88 -13.77
C MET A 328 2.70 -3.70 -15.01
N LEU A 329 3.20 -4.02 -16.20
CA LEU A 329 2.41 -3.97 -17.42
C LEU A 329 1.36 -5.07 -17.48
N LEU A 330 1.66 -6.27 -16.98
CA LEU A 330 0.65 -7.31 -16.81
C LEU A 330 -0.48 -6.84 -15.87
N ALA A 331 -0.13 -6.31 -14.70
CA ALA A 331 -1.12 -5.82 -13.76
C ALA A 331 -1.96 -4.67 -14.35
N ALA A 332 -1.32 -3.75 -15.08
CA ALA A 332 -2.02 -2.67 -15.77
C ALA A 332 -3.01 -3.19 -16.81
N ALA A 333 -2.61 -4.16 -17.63
CA ALA A 333 -3.48 -4.78 -18.62
C ALA A 333 -4.71 -5.44 -17.97
N VAL A 334 -4.53 -6.17 -16.87
CA VAL A 334 -5.62 -6.81 -16.12
C VAL A 334 -6.57 -5.76 -15.53
N TYR A 335 -6.04 -4.73 -14.87
CA TYR A 335 -6.87 -3.70 -14.23
C TYR A 335 -7.66 -2.85 -15.24
N ILE A 336 -7.09 -2.56 -16.40
CA ILE A 336 -7.80 -1.79 -17.42
C ILE A 336 -8.85 -2.67 -18.12
N ALA A 337 -8.51 -3.92 -18.49
CA ALA A 337 -9.40 -4.78 -19.26
C ALA A 337 -10.50 -5.45 -18.42
N ALA A 338 -10.18 -5.90 -17.22
CA ALA A 338 -11.06 -6.72 -16.37
C ALA A 338 -11.14 -6.19 -14.93
N GLY A 339 -10.80 -4.94 -14.71
CA GLY A 339 -10.80 -4.35 -13.37
C GLY A 339 -12.20 -4.25 -12.77
N ASP A 340 -13.24 -4.08 -13.59
CA ASP A 340 -14.64 -4.14 -13.16
C ASP A 340 -14.99 -5.52 -12.57
N LEU A 341 -14.56 -6.61 -13.21
CA LEU A 341 -14.76 -7.95 -12.69
C LEU A 341 -13.98 -8.17 -11.38
N VAL A 342 -12.75 -7.64 -11.29
CA VAL A 342 -11.93 -7.71 -10.06
C VAL A 342 -12.55 -6.91 -8.93
N VAL A 343 -12.96 -5.66 -9.20
CA VAL A 343 -13.62 -4.79 -8.21
C VAL A 343 -14.96 -5.37 -7.80
N GLY A 344 -15.76 -5.83 -8.78
CA GLY A 344 -17.06 -6.45 -8.53
C GLY A 344 -16.94 -7.71 -7.67
N LEU A 345 -16.02 -8.62 -7.98
CA LEU A 345 -15.77 -9.83 -7.19
C LEU A 345 -15.42 -9.50 -5.73
N LEU A 346 -14.57 -8.49 -5.54
CA LEU A 346 -14.08 -8.14 -4.21
C LEU A 346 -15.07 -7.31 -3.39
N PHE A 347 -15.74 -6.33 -4.00
CA PHE A 347 -16.42 -5.28 -3.26
C PHE A 347 -17.94 -5.23 -3.50
N GLN A 348 -18.44 -5.65 -4.67
CA GLN A 348 -19.84 -5.54 -5.01
C GLN A 348 -20.75 -6.35 -4.09
N GLY A 349 -21.87 -5.74 -3.69
CA GLY A 349 -22.91 -6.31 -2.83
C GLY A 349 -23.22 -5.44 -1.63
N GLY A 350 -24.39 -5.68 -1.02
CA GLY A 350 -24.90 -4.84 0.06
C GLY A 350 -25.10 -3.40 -0.39
N VAL A 351 -24.45 -2.46 0.29
CA VAL A 351 -24.52 -1.02 -0.04
C VAL A 351 -23.65 -0.65 -1.25
N PHE A 352 -22.64 -1.47 -1.58
CA PHE A 352 -21.73 -1.21 -2.71
C PHE A 352 -22.40 -1.65 -4.03
N SER A 353 -22.83 -0.67 -4.80
CA SER A 353 -23.61 -0.83 -6.03
C SER A 353 -22.76 -1.22 -7.25
N GLU A 354 -23.42 -1.48 -8.38
CA GLU A 354 -22.78 -1.65 -9.68
C GLU A 354 -22.14 -0.34 -10.17
N ALA A 355 -22.80 0.79 -9.97
CA ALA A 355 -22.23 2.11 -10.28
C ALA A 355 -20.96 2.40 -9.48
N ASP A 356 -20.90 1.97 -8.21
CA ASP A 356 -19.70 2.03 -7.39
C ASP A 356 -18.57 1.16 -7.96
N THR A 357 -18.92 -0.02 -8.48
CA THR A 357 -17.96 -0.92 -9.16
C THR A 357 -17.34 -0.24 -10.37
N VAL A 358 -18.17 0.40 -11.19
CA VAL A 358 -17.71 1.15 -12.38
C VAL A 358 -16.81 2.32 -11.96
N LEU A 359 -17.22 3.12 -10.96
CA LEU A 359 -16.40 4.22 -10.45
C LEU A 359 -15.02 3.74 -9.98
N VAL A 360 -14.97 2.75 -9.10
CA VAL A 360 -13.70 2.23 -8.56
C VAL A 360 -12.86 1.59 -9.66
N TRP A 361 -13.45 0.90 -10.62
CA TRP A 361 -12.75 0.37 -11.78
C TRP A 361 -12.09 1.48 -12.60
N PHE A 362 -12.81 2.55 -12.94
CA PHE A 362 -12.23 3.69 -13.68
C PHE A 362 -11.08 4.34 -12.91
N VAL A 363 -11.21 4.49 -11.58
CA VAL A 363 -10.13 5.01 -10.73
C VAL A 363 -8.91 4.08 -10.72
N VAL A 364 -9.12 2.76 -10.58
CA VAL A 364 -8.04 1.75 -10.65
C VAL A 364 -7.41 1.74 -12.03
N GLY A 365 -8.22 1.81 -13.11
CA GLY A 365 -7.75 1.88 -14.49
C GLY A 365 -6.87 3.11 -14.75
N ALA A 366 -7.29 4.26 -14.24
CA ALA A 366 -6.50 5.50 -14.32
C ALA A 366 -5.15 5.37 -13.57
N TYR A 367 -5.15 4.84 -12.35
CA TYR A 367 -3.92 4.52 -11.64
C TYR A 367 -3.06 3.48 -12.38
N ALA A 368 -3.68 2.50 -13.03
CA ALA A 368 -2.99 1.43 -13.74
C ALA A 368 -2.15 1.95 -14.92
N LEU A 369 -2.56 3.06 -15.56
CA LEU A 369 -1.75 3.74 -16.57
C LEU A 369 -0.39 4.22 -16.01
N GLY A 370 -0.32 4.53 -14.71
CA GLY A 370 0.89 4.95 -14.01
C GLY A 370 1.70 3.81 -13.38
N LEU A 371 1.18 2.57 -13.32
CA LEU A 371 1.85 1.44 -12.67
C LEU A 371 3.26 1.17 -13.19
N PRO A 372 3.49 1.09 -14.52
CA PRO A 372 4.84 0.83 -15.04
C PRO A 372 5.83 1.92 -14.63
N ALA A 373 5.42 3.18 -14.74
CA ALA A 373 6.25 4.32 -14.36
C ALA A 373 6.58 4.30 -12.86
N THR A 374 5.58 4.07 -12.00
CA THR A 374 5.79 3.97 -10.55
C THR A 374 6.74 2.83 -10.19
N GLY A 375 6.59 1.66 -10.82
CA GLY A 375 7.47 0.52 -10.58
C GLY A 375 8.92 0.80 -10.98
N LEU A 376 9.13 1.33 -12.18
CA LEU A 376 10.45 1.68 -12.70
C LEU A 376 11.11 2.80 -11.89
N SER A 377 10.35 3.80 -11.43
CA SER A 377 10.87 4.88 -10.58
C SER A 377 11.50 4.33 -9.31
N ARG A 378 10.95 3.27 -8.69
CA ARG A 378 11.54 2.63 -7.50
C ARG A 378 12.93 2.06 -7.78
N VAL A 379 13.13 1.46 -8.95
CA VAL A 379 14.44 0.93 -9.35
C VAL A 379 15.44 2.06 -9.57
N LEU A 380 15.05 3.13 -10.28
CA LEU A 380 15.94 4.27 -10.51
C LEU A 380 16.25 5.07 -9.24
N GLN A 381 15.29 5.18 -8.31
CA GLN A 381 15.55 5.74 -6.97
C GLN A 381 16.63 4.94 -6.24
N ASN A 382 16.60 3.60 -6.32
CA ASN A 382 17.64 2.77 -5.73
C ASN A 382 19.01 3.02 -6.34
N VAL A 383 19.11 3.26 -7.64
CA VAL A 383 20.38 3.65 -8.29
C VAL A 383 20.91 4.97 -7.73
N CYS A 384 20.02 5.95 -7.51
CA CYS A 384 20.41 7.20 -6.85
C CYS A 384 20.90 6.96 -5.43
N TYR A 385 20.16 6.17 -4.64
CA TYR A 385 20.53 5.88 -3.24
C TYR A 385 21.84 5.08 -3.13
N ALA A 386 22.07 4.13 -4.03
CA ALA A 386 23.33 3.39 -4.10
C ALA A 386 24.53 4.33 -4.33
N ARG A 387 24.35 5.41 -5.10
CA ARG A 387 25.35 6.46 -5.34
C ARG A 387 25.39 7.55 -4.25
N GLY A 388 24.61 7.40 -3.16
CA GLY A 388 24.53 8.39 -2.08
C GLY A 388 23.69 9.63 -2.41
N ASP A 389 23.04 9.69 -3.60
CA ASP A 389 22.18 10.80 -3.98
C ASP A 389 20.76 10.62 -3.42
N THR A 390 20.50 11.24 -2.29
CA THR A 390 19.15 11.27 -1.68
C THR A 390 18.37 12.54 -2.01
N ALA A 391 19.07 13.62 -2.32
CA ALA A 391 18.45 14.93 -2.59
C ALA A 391 17.77 14.97 -3.97
N GLY A 392 18.38 14.34 -4.99
CA GLY A 392 17.81 14.29 -6.32
C GLY A 392 16.43 13.65 -6.39
N PRO A 393 16.26 12.40 -5.90
CA PRO A 393 14.96 11.77 -5.83
C PRO A 393 13.94 12.55 -4.99
N ALA A 394 14.35 13.19 -3.89
CA ALA A 394 13.46 14.00 -3.06
C ALA A 394 12.93 15.24 -3.80
N GLY A 395 13.79 15.94 -4.54
CA GLY A 395 13.37 17.07 -5.38
C GLY A 395 12.42 16.64 -6.50
N ILE A 396 12.70 15.51 -7.16
CA ILE A 396 11.82 14.95 -8.21
C ILE A 396 10.48 14.51 -7.62
N ALA A 397 10.46 13.95 -6.39
CA ALA A 397 9.22 13.61 -5.69
C ALA A 397 8.35 14.86 -5.42
N ALA A 398 8.95 16.00 -5.08
CA ALA A 398 8.22 17.25 -4.93
C ALA A 398 7.57 17.71 -6.25
N VAL A 399 8.30 17.62 -7.37
CA VAL A 399 7.75 17.88 -8.71
C VAL A 399 6.59 16.94 -9.01
N ARG A 400 6.73 15.65 -8.71
CA ARG A 400 5.66 14.66 -8.86
C ARG A 400 4.37 15.08 -8.13
N VAL A 401 4.49 15.51 -6.87
CA VAL A 401 3.32 15.96 -6.09
C VAL A 401 2.67 17.18 -6.74
N ALA A 402 3.47 18.16 -7.16
CA ALA A 402 2.96 19.36 -7.81
C ALA A 402 2.23 19.04 -9.14
N VAL A 403 2.81 18.16 -9.97
CA VAL A 403 2.18 17.72 -11.23
C VAL A 403 0.90 16.93 -10.96
N ALA A 404 0.88 16.02 -9.98
CA ALA A 404 -0.31 15.26 -9.62
C ALA A 404 -1.45 16.19 -9.20
N ALA A 405 -1.16 17.16 -8.34
CA ALA A 405 -2.14 18.14 -7.88
C ALA A 405 -2.64 19.03 -9.04
N ALA A 406 -1.73 19.56 -9.87
CA ALA A 406 -2.09 20.46 -10.96
C ALA A 406 -2.96 19.75 -12.02
N VAL A 407 -2.54 18.59 -12.49
CA VAL A 407 -3.32 17.80 -13.47
C VAL A 407 -4.61 17.29 -12.84
N GLY A 408 -4.55 16.82 -11.58
CA GLY A 408 -5.72 16.38 -10.83
C GLY A 408 -6.79 17.48 -10.75
N LEU A 409 -6.41 18.69 -10.34
CA LEU A 409 -7.31 19.86 -10.25
C LEU A 409 -7.98 20.20 -11.59
N VAL A 410 -7.23 20.15 -12.70
CA VAL A 410 -7.77 20.48 -14.03
C VAL A 410 -8.76 19.42 -14.50
N VAL A 411 -8.52 18.14 -14.19
CA VAL A 411 -9.28 17.02 -14.75
C VAL A 411 -10.42 16.56 -13.84
N MET A 412 -10.30 16.72 -12.52
CA MET A 412 -11.27 16.17 -11.56
C MET A 412 -12.65 16.84 -11.68
N PHE A 413 -12.73 18.17 -11.81
CA PHE A 413 -14.01 18.88 -11.83
C PHE A 413 -14.82 18.65 -13.13
N PRO A 414 -14.24 18.64 -14.33
CA PRO A 414 -14.95 18.20 -15.53
C PRO A 414 -15.48 16.77 -15.42
N LEU A 415 -14.69 15.85 -14.87
CA LEU A 415 -15.12 14.46 -14.68
C LEU A 415 -16.15 14.29 -13.56
N ASP A 416 -16.19 15.17 -12.58
CA ASP A 416 -17.22 15.16 -11.51
C ASP A 416 -18.63 15.50 -12.04
N ARG A 417 -18.73 15.99 -13.27
CA ARG A 417 -20.01 16.22 -13.97
C ARG A 417 -20.49 15.00 -14.74
N VAL A 418 -19.68 13.97 -14.87
CA VAL A 418 -20.07 12.71 -15.51
C VAL A 418 -20.67 11.78 -14.47
N VAL A 419 -21.92 11.41 -14.69
CA VAL A 419 -22.71 10.55 -13.81
C VAL A 419 -22.66 9.11 -14.32
N VAL A 420 -22.52 8.17 -13.40
CA VAL A 420 -22.62 6.73 -13.66
C VAL A 420 -24.03 6.27 -13.30
N SER A 421 -24.76 5.70 -14.26
CA SER A 421 -26.09 5.12 -14.05
C SER A 421 -26.10 3.65 -14.50
N GLY A 422 -26.03 2.73 -13.53
CA GLY A 422 -25.80 1.31 -13.80
C GLY A 422 -24.46 1.11 -14.47
N ASP A 423 -24.45 0.55 -15.68
CA ASP A 423 -23.26 0.35 -16.54
C ASP A 423 -22.98 1.50 -17.52
N ARG A 424 -23.83 2.54 -17.55
CA ARG A 424 -23.78 3.64 -18.53
C ARG A 424 -23.20 4.90 -17.94
N LEU A 425 -22.45 5.62 -18.81
CA LEU A 425 -21.94 6.96 -18.51
C LEU A 425 -22.90 8.00 -19.11
N LEU A 426 -23.44 8.85 -18.25
CA LEU A 426 -24.28 9.98 -18.65
C LEU A 426 -23.49 11.27 -18.43
N SER A 427 -23.27 12.03 -19.50
CA SER A 427 -22.70 13.38 -19.37
C SER A 427 -23.78 14.33 -18.88
N ALA A 428 -23.47 15.20 -17.92
CA ALA A 428 -24.31 16.34 -17.65
C ALA A 428 -24.45 17.22 -18.90
N ALA A 429 -25.63 17.81 -19.11
CA ALA A 429 -26.04 18.48 -20.35
C ALA A 429 -25.14 19.67 -20.83
N GLU A 430 -24.26 20.16 -19.99
CA GLU A 430 -23.31 21.24 -20.30
C GLU A 430 -21.93 20.61 -20.50
N GLY A 431 -21.49 20.53 -21.75
CA GLY A 431 -20.29 19.86 -22.23
C GLY A 431 -19.05 19.86 -21.30
N ILE A 432 -18.11 18.95 -21.55
CA ILE A 432 -16.87 18.80 -20.79
C ILE A 432 -15.95 20.01 -21.08
N GLY A 433 -16.13 21.11 -20.31
CA GLY A 433 -15.28 22.30 -20.33
C GLY A 433 -14.48 22.47 -19.02
N LEU A 434 -13.58 23.44 -18.97
CA LEU A 434 -12.96 23.87 -17.72
C LEU A 434 -14.06 24.21 -16.72
N ALA A 435 -14.16 23.43 -15.65
CA ALA A 435 -15.24 23.51 -14.67
C ALA A 435 -14.65 23.67 -13.27
N TRP A 436 -15.39 24.34 -12.41
CA TRP A 436 -15.12 24.43 -10.97
C TRP A 436 -15.91 23.37 -10.20
N ALA A 437 -15.67 23.23 -8.90
CA ALA A 437 -16.40 22.34 -8.02
C ALA A 437 -17.92 22.54 -8.17
N LEU A 438 -18.67 21.44 -8.15
CA LEU A 438 -20.12 21.47 -8.12
C LEU A 438 -20.65 22.19 -6.89
N PRO A 439 -21.86 22.79 -6.95
CA PRO A 439 -22.54 23.31 -5.78
C PRO A 439 -22.63 22.26 -4.67
N GLU A 440 -22.59 22.69 -3.42
CA GLU A 440 -22.60 21.78 -2.27
C GLU A 440 -23.81 20.87 -2.25
N ALA A 441 -24.99 21.41 -2.57
CA ALA A 441 -26.23 20.62 -2.65
C ALA A 441 -26.13 19.46 -3.63
N GLU A 442 -25.44 19.64 -4.78
CA GLU A 442 -25.25 18.58 -5.77
C GLU A 442 -24.18 17.59 -5.36
N ARG A 443 -23.10 18.04 -4.68
CA ARG A 443 -22.03 17.19 -4.17
C ARG A 443 -22.52 16.27 -3.03
N ALA A 444 -23.48 16.76 -2.25
CA ALA A 444 -24.07 16.04 -1.12
C ALA A 444 -25.03 14.91 -1.54
N LEU A 445 -25.49 14.87 -2.80
CA LEU A 445 -26.37 13.81 -3.29
C LEU A 445 -25.67 12.45 -3.21
N GLY A 446 -26.10 11.61 -2.28
CA GLY A 446 -25.47 10.31 -2.00
C GLY A 446 -25.89 9.18 -2.95
N ASP A 447 -26.91 9.40 -3.77
CA ASP A 447 -27.49 8.46 -4.73
C ASP A 447 -26.90 8.60 -6.15
N VAL A 448 -26.05 9.61 -6.38
CA VAL A 448 -25.46 9.89 -7.68
C VAL A 448 -23.97 9.62 -7.67
N VAL A 449 -23.54 8.57 -8.36
CA VAL A 449 -22.12 8.23 -8.52
C VAL A 449 -21.51 9.06 -9.64
N ARG A 450 -20.36 9.71 -9.37
CA ARG A 450 -19.68 10.63 -10.30
C ARG A 450 -18.20 10.26 -10.48
N LEU A 451 -17.62 10.61 -11.66
CA LEU A 451 -16.25 10.21 -12.03
C LEU A 451 -15.14 11.18 -11.58
N GLY A 452 -15.41 12.16 -10.74
CA GLY A 452 -14.40 13.15 -10.32
C GLY A 452 -13.11 12.54 -9.78
N ALA A 453 -13.20 11.47 -8.99
CA ALA A 453 -12.06 10.72 -8.44
C ALA A 453 -11.10 10.17 -9.51
N VAL A 454 -11.59 9.87 -10.71
CA VAL A 454 -10.78 9.40 -11.85
C VAL A 454 -9.77 10.47 -12.28
N GLY A 455 -10.16 11.75 -12.20
CA GLY A 455 -9.27 12.86 -12.54
C GLY A 455 -8.03 12.94 -11.64
N LEU A 456 -8.19 12.69 -10.35
CA LEU A 456 -7.07 12.63 -9.40
C LEU A 456 -6.15 11.43 -9.68
N ALA A 457 -6.72 10.28 -10.00
CA ALA A 457 -5.96 9.08 -10.36
C ALA A 457 -5.16 9.29 -11.67
N LEU A 458 -5.75 9.96 -12.68
CA LEU A 458 -5.06 10.37 -13.91
C LEU A 458 -3.91 11.36 -13.61
N GLY A 459 -4.15 12.34 -12.74
CA GLY A 459 -3.12 13.26 -12.27
C GLY A 459 -1.93 12.50 -11.66
N SER A 460 -2.19 11.53 -10.81
CA SER A 460 -1.17 10.66 -10.22
C SER A 460 -0.43 9.82 -11.26
N ALA A 461 -1.12 9.33 -12.32
CA ALA A 461 -0.50 8.57 -13.39
C ALA A 461 0.44 9.44 -14.23
N VAL A 462 0.01 10.65 -14.64
CA VAL A 462 0.84 11.63 -15.37
C VAL A 462 2.07 12.02 -14.54
N ALA A 463 1.88 12.24 -13.24
CA ALA A 463 2.96 12.55 -12.32
C ALA A 463 3.99 11.41 -12.19
N ALA A 464 3.55 10.14 -12.20
CA ALA A 464 4.44 8.99 -12.20
C ALA A 464 5.29 8.92 -13.48
N TRP A 465 4.71 9.22 -14.64
CA TRP A 465 5.45 9.32 -15.91
C TRP A 465 6.41 10.51 -15.91
N THR A 466 6.04 11.63 -15.34
CA THR A 466 6.95 12.79 -15.15
C THR A 466 8.14 12.40 -14.27
N GLU A 467 7.90 11.70 -13.14
CA GLU A 467 8.94 11.23 -12.24
C GLU A 467 9.95 10.32 -12.93
N ILE A 468 9.48 9.29 -13.68
CA ILE A 468 10.39 8.37 -14.38
C ILE A 468 11.21 9.08 -15.46
N VAL A 469 10.63 10.02 -16.20
CA VAL A 469 11.35 10.82 -17.20
C VAL A 469 12.46 11.65 -16.56
N LEU A 470 12.17 12.33 -15.45
CA LEU A 470 13.16 13.15 -14.74
C LEU A 470 14.29 12.29 -14.15
N LEU A 471 13.96 11.13 -13.53
CA LEU A 471 14.95 10.19 -13.02
C LEU A 471 15.81 9.60 -14.14
N ALA A 472 15.19 9.19 -15.25
CA ALA A 472 15.90 8.64 -16.40
C ALA A 472 16.88 9.64 -17.00
N ARG A 473 16.46 10.90 -17.19
CA ARG A 473 17.33 12.00 -17.66
C ARG A 473 18.49 12.25 -16.70
N ARG A 474 18.22 12.32 -15.39
CA ARG A 474 19.25 12.51 -14.38
C ARG A 474 20.33 11.42 -14.40
N LEU A 475 19.89 10.16 -14.61
CA LEU A 475 20.77 8.99 -14.63
C LEU A 475 21.29 8.62 -16.02
N ARG A 476 20.82 9.28 -17.07
CA ARG A 476 21.10 8.99 -18.50
C ARG A 476 20.72 7.54 -18.85
N THR A 477 19.51 7.13 -18.47
CA THR A 477 19.02 5.74 -18.63
C THR A 477 17.75 5.66 -19.47
N GLU A 478 17.45 6.67 -20.30
CA GLU A 478 16.22 6.76 -21.10
C GLU A 478 16.07 5.56 -22.04
N GLU A 479 17.17 5.14 -22.68
CA GLU A 479 17.18 3.99 -23.58
C GLU A 479 16.87 2.69 -22.83
N ALA A 480 17.42 2.53 -21.61
CA ALA A 480 17.16 1.37 -20.76
C ALA A 480 15.68 1.31 -20.34
N VAL A 481 15.07 2.45 -20.00
CA VAL A 481 13.63 2.55 -19.69
C VAL A 481 12.78 2.20 -20.93
N ARG A 482 13.09 2.75 -22.10
CA ARG A 482 12.38 2.42 -23.36
C ARG A 482 12.49 0.93 -23.69
N SER A 483 13.70 0.36 -23.57
CA SER A 483 13.94 -1.06 -23.83
C SER A 483 13.17 -1.96 -22.84
N ALA A 484 13.08 -1.58 -21.57
CA ALA A 484 12.34 -2.34 -20.57
C ALA A 484 10.82 -2.33 -20.84
N LEU A 485 10.28 -1.24 -21.39
CA LEU A 485 8.86 -1.09 -21.68
C LEU A 485 8.46 -1.70 -23.05
N GLY A 486 9.30 -1.66 -24.08
CA GLY A 486 8.94 -1.91 -25.45
C GLY A 486 8.15 -3.21 -25.72
N ALA A 487 8.80 -4.36 -25.60
CA ALA A 487 8.15 -5.64 -25.87
C ALA A 487 7.03 -6.00 -24.85
N PRO A 488 7.18 -5.74 -23.53
CA PRO A 488 6.07 -5.98 -22.60
C PRO A 488 4.85 -5.09 -22.83
N THR A 489 5.00 -3.85 -23.33
CA THR A 489 3.85 -2.96 -23.65
C THR A 489 3.02 -3.52 -24.80
N THR A 490 3.66 -4.07 -25.83
CA THR A 490 2.91 -4.71 -26.93
C THR A 490 2.17 -5.95 -26.44
N ALA A 491 2.77 -6.74 -25.54
CA ALA A 491 2.11 -7.87 -24.93
C ALA A 491 0.90 -7.44 -24.06
N ALA A 492 1.04 -6.33 -23.32
CA ALA A 492 -0.04 -5.76 -22.51
C ALA A 492 -1.20 -5.26 -23.39
N ALA A 493 -0.91 -4.59 -24.50
CA ALA A 493 -1.93 -4.12 -25.44
C ALA A 493 -2.72 -5.29 -26.06
N VAL A 494 -2.03 -6.36 -26.48
CA VAL A 494 -2.69 -7.56 -27.01
C VAL A 494 -3.51 -8.28 -25.93
N ALA A 495 -2.97 -8.41 -24.73
CA ALA A 495 -3.68 -9.02 -23.61
C ALA A 495 -4.94 -8.21 -23.24
N PHE A 496 -4.83 -6.88 -23.21
CA PHE A 496 -5.97 -6.00 -23.02
C PHE A 496 -7.06 -6.24 -24.08
N ALA A 497 -6.73 -6.15 -25.38
CA ALA A 497 -7.69 -6.34 -26.45
C ALA A 497 -8.36 -7.72 -26.43
N ALA A 498 -7.55 -8.78 -26.21
CA ALA A 498 -8.05 -10.14 -26.13
C ALA A 498 -8.96 -10.35 -24.92
N THR A 499 -8.63 -9.76 -23.76
CA THR A 499 -9.44 -9.87 -22.54
C THR A 499 -10.73 -9.06 -22.67
N ALA A 500 -10.69 -7.89 -23.29
CA ALA A 500 -11.88 -7.12 -23.60
C ALA A 500 -12.84 -7.90 -24.53
N ALA A 501 -12.29 -8.58 -25.55
CA ALA A 501 -13.10 -9.46 -26.40
C ALA A 501 -13.66 -10.68 -25.63
N LEU A 502 -12.87 -11.30 -24.75
CA LEU A 502 -13.35 -12.40 -23.90
C LEU A 502 -14.53 -11.95 -23.02
N LYS A 503 -14.47 -10.74 -22.47
CA LYS A 503 -15.56 -10.19 -21.62
C LYS A 503 -16.90 -10.20 -22.33
N LEU A 504 -16.94 -9.91 -23.63
CA LEU A 504 -18.17 -9.96 -24.44
C LEU A 504 -18.76 -11.38 -24.52
N LEU A 505 -17.92 -12.41 -24.35
CA LEU A 505 -18.36 -13.81 -24.40
C LEU A 505 -18.79 -14.35 -23.04
N ILE A 506 -18.26 -13.78 -21.95
CA ILE A 506 -18.57 -14.19 -20.57
C ILE A 506 -19.49 -13.17 -19.87
N ASP A 507 -20.10 -12.29 -20.64
CA ASP A 507 -21.09 -11.35 -20.13
C ASP A 507 -22.27 -12.09 -19.51
N GLY A 508 -22.74 -11.61 -18.36
CA GLY A 508 -23.79 -12.29 -17.58
C GLY A 508 -23.34 -13.52 -16.76
N TRP A 509 -22.06 -13.91 -16.82
CA TRP A 509 -21.57 -14.98 -15.96
C TRP A 509 -21.39 -14.49 -14.51
N PRO A 510 -21.57 -15.39 -13.50
CA PRO A 510 -21.30 -15.03 -12.11
C PRO A 510 -19.88 -14.51 -11.91
N LEU A 511 -19.72 -13.42 -11.15
CA LEU A 511 -18.41 -12.76 -10.89
C LEU A 511 -17.35 -13.73 -10.32
N LEU A 512 -17.80 -14.75 -9.55
CA LEU A 512 -16.91 -15.80 -9.01
C LEU A 512 -16.23 -16.63 -10.10
N LEU A 513 -16.82 -16.73 -11.29
CA LEU A 513 -16.25 -17.46 -12.43
C LEU A 513 -15.59 -16.51 -13.43
N SER A 514 -16.28 -15.43 -13.79
CA SER A 514 -15.82 -14.50 -14.83
C SER A 514 -14.52 -13.80 -14.44
N ALA A 515 -14.36 -13.34 -13.19
CA ALA A 515 -13.18 -12.60 -12.77
C ALA A 515 -11.89 -13.46 -12.77
N PRO A 516 -11.84 -14.67 -12.17
CA PRO A 516 -10.66 -15.52 -12.25
C PRO A 516 -10.33 -15.96 -13.68
N ILE A 517 -11.35 -16.25 -14.50
CA ILE A 517 -11.17 -16.65 -15.91
C ILE A 517 -10.56 -15.50 -16.70
N ALA A 518 -11.12 -14.29 -16.60
CA ALA A 518 -10.60 -13.12 -17.30
C ALA A 518 -9.16 -12.79 -16.86
N ALA A 519 -8.86 -12.86 -15.57
CA ALA A 519 -7.51 -12.62 -15.06
C ALA A 519 -6.51 -13.70 -15.54
N ALA A 520 -6.88 -14.97 -15.48
CA ALA A 520 -6.04 -16.09 -15.97
C ALA A 520 -5.82 -15.99 -17.49
N PHE A 521 -6.84 -15.64 -18.24
CA PHE A 521 -6.77 -15.46 -19.68
C PHE A 521 -5.85 -14.28 -20.04
N ALA A 522 -6.01 -13.13 -19.40
CA ALA A 522 -5.13 -11.97 -19.58
C ALA A 522 -3.67 -12.33 -19.32
N MET A 523 -3.40 -13.02 -18.20
CA MET A 523 -2.06 -13.48 -17.84
C MET A 523 -1.50 -14.48 -18.87
N GLY A 524 -2.32 -15.41 -19.36
CA GLY A 524 -1.94 -16.39 -20.37
C GLY A 524 -1.58 -15.73 -21.69
N VAL A 525 -2.44 -14.87 -22.23
CA VAL A 525 -2.21 -14.12 -23.48
C VAL A 525 -0.97 -13.23 -23.34
N TYR A 526 -0.86 -12.47 -22.25
CA TYR A 526 0.30 -11.64 -21.99
C TYR A 526 1.59 -12.45 -22.01
N THR A 527 1.64 -13.55 -21.27
CA THR A 527 2.83 -14.40 -21.16
C THR A 527 3.21 -15.01 -22.49
N VAL A 528 2.25 -15.48 -23.28
CA VAL A 528 2.50 -16.06 -24.61
C VAL A 528 3.03 -15.01 -25.58
N VAL A 529 2.43 -13.82 -25.62
CA VAL A 529 2.88 -12.74 -26.51
C VAL A 529 4.26 -12.24 -26.08
N ALA A 530 4.48 -12.04 -24.79
CA ALA A 530 5.78 -11.62 -24.25
C ALA A 530 6.87 -12.67 -24.56
N TYR A 531 6.53 -13.96 -24.46
CA TYR A 531 7.43 -15.06 -24.85
C TYR A 531 7.80 -15.00 -26.34
N ARG A 532 6.81 -14.82 -27.21
CA ARG A 532 7.04 -14.68 -28.67
C ARG A 532 7.87 -13.45 -29.03
N ARG A 533 7.81 -12.42 -28.20
CA ARG A 533 8.60 -11.18 -28.35
C ARG A 533 9.99 -11.27 -27.70
N GLY A 534 10.38 -12.44 -27.18
CA GLY A 534 11.72 -12.67 -26.59
C GLY A 534 11.93 -12.05 -25.21
N VAL A 535 10.84 -11.79 -24.46
CA VAL A 535 10.95 -11.27 -23.09
C VAL A 535 11.45 -12.36 -22.18
N ALA A 536 12.62 -12.16 -21.55
CA ALA A 536 13.31 -13.17 -20.76
C ALA A 536 12.47 -13.68 -19.56
N GLU A 537 11.72 -12.79 -18.94
CA GLU A 537 10.84 -13.07 -17.80
C GLU A 537 9.71 -14.05 -18.18
N ALA A 538 9.16 -13.95 -19.37
CA ALA A 538 8.16 -14.88 -19.90
C ALA A 538 8.77 -16.28 -20.16
N HIS A 539 10.03 -16.33 -20.62
CA HIS A 539 10.75 -17.59 -20.79
C HIS A 539 10.93 -18.34 -19.46
N MET A 540 11.25 -17.62 -18.38
CA MET A 540 11.40 -18.22 -17.05
C MET A 540 10.09 -18.80 -16.53
N LEU A 541 8.94 -18.16 -16.76
CA LEU A 541 7.63 -18.66 -16.34
C LEU A 541 7.20 -19.93 -17.08
N LEU A 542 7.56 -20.07 -18.36
CA LEU A 542 7.14 -21.21 -19.18
C LEU A 542 8.11 -22.41 -19.09
N GLN A 543 9.31 -22.27 -18.53
CA GLN A 543 10.27 -23.37 -18.38
C GLN A 543 9.74 -24.57 -17.57
N PRO A 544 9.05 -24.41 -16.42
CA PRO A 544 8.50 -25.53 -15.67
C PRO A 544 7.46 -26.32 -16.47
N ALA A 545 6.56 -25.63 -17.17
CA ALA A 545 5.53 -26.26 -18.00
C ALA A 545 6.14 -27.06 -19.16
N ARG A 546 7.19 -26.54 -19.80
CA ARG A 546 7.93 -27.26 -20.85
C ARG A 546 8.61 -28.52 -20.35
N ARG A 547 9.21 -28.50 -19.14
CA ARG A 547 9.81 -29.69 -18.53
C ARG A 547 8.77 -30.79 -18.27
N ILE A 548 7.57 -30.42 -17.80
CA ILE A 548 6.49 -31.36 -17.53
C ILE A 548 5.95 -31.94 -18.85
N ILE A 549 5.75 -31.13 -19.89
CA ILE A 549 5.27 -31.59 -21.20
C ILE A 549 6.31 -32.48 -21.86
N TRP A 550 7.59 -32.15 -21.79
CA TRP A 550 8.68 -32.94 -22.34
C TRP A 550 8.82 -34.29 -21.61
N GLN A 551 8.70 -34.32 -20.29
CA GLN A 551 8.71 -35.55 -19.49
C GLN A 551 7.52 -36.46 -19.81
N ARG A 552 6.31 -35.93 -20.01
CA ARG A 552 5.14 -36.70 -20.41
C ARG A 552 5.26 -37.26 -21.82
N ARG A 553 5.86 -36.52 -22.74
CA ARG A 553 6.06 -36.96 -24.13
C ARG A 553 7.10 -38.10 -24.23
N ASN A 554 8.14 -38.03 -23.38
CA ASN A 554 9.15 -39.11 -23.32
C ASN A 554 8.73 -40.32 -22.46
N GLN A 555 7.59 -40.30 -21.79
CA GLN A 555 7.00 -41.45 -21.08
C GLN A 555 5.90 -42.11 -21.88
N SER A 556 5.50 -41.53 -23.01
CA SER A 556 4.47 -42.08 -23.94
C SER A 556 5.07 -42.67 -25.23
N ASP A 557 6.37 -42.56 -25.42
CA ASP A 557 7.19 -43.28 -26.37
C ASP A 557 7.97 -44.43 -25.64
#